data_c48889039134f4c42e536863e3d26c39
#
_entry.id   c48889039134f4c42e536863e3d26c39
#
_cell.length_a   1.000
_cell.length_b   1.000
_cell.length_c   1.000
_cell.angle_alpha   90.00
_cell.angle_beta   90.00
_cell.angle_gamma   90.00
#
_symmetry.space_group_name_H-M   'P 1'
#
loop_
_entity.id
_entity.type
_entity.pdbx_description
1 polymer ?
#
loop_
_entity_poly.entity_id
_entity_poly.type
_entity_poly.pdbx_seq_one_letter_code
_entity_poly.pdbx_strand_id
1 'polypeptide(L)'
;MQDWIRLAKFTKPPRLSVRNVSYSDSTNSNVLMADGEGKISFTVANAAAGGTAYNLKAFISATASDGKLLQDTKNIGDIAPGKSAEVNIPIKGGENLPNGTATITISFSEANGFEPDSKTIKIQTVRTEPPDVQLAEFGLDDTEGELSFGNGNGIVEPGESIVLNLALLNNGDGIAKGTKITFESGDSEIRFIDNTQFSKGNIQPGGKVSLSTAFSISRRYKGSSTLPIKMKITDERNRFNREIPLNIALKRSYPKTEIINIASNYKKPQKIKTQTDPLNNIPDAKTQNKYGVAVIIGVRNYENKVPPVLFAINDAQTVRDYVVKALGYNPDNIIYVENPTKGQMEEIFGTDKTHKGRLFNYIKPDRSDVLVYYAGHGAPDQGTKTAFFVPKDANPDYIKIGGYSMETFYANLAKLQAKNITVLTDACFSGQTGDGRMIIKHASPLAVSAKLPKAGNSKISVFNAGRDSEMASWYAEKQHGLFTYYFLLGLGGQADTNKDKTITAGELDDYLQENVPYRARRMYNREQHPVFTGNRNAPLATYK
;
A
#
# COMPACT_ATOMS: atom_id res chain seq x y z
N MET A 1 -0.88 25.55 78.33
CA MET A 1 -0.41 25.03 77.05
C MET A 1 -1.32 23.87 76.66
N GLN A 2 -2.33 24.13 75.83
CA GLN A 2 -3.23 23.07 75.31
C GLN A 2 -2.72 22.65 73.95
N ASP A 3 -2.11 21.47 73.88
CA ASP A 3 -1.69 20.84 72.67
C ASP A 3 -2.91 20.31 71.87
N TRP A 4 -3.26 21.00 70.81
CA TRP A 4 -4.27 20.53 69.91
C TRP A 4 -3.64 19.47 69.02
N ILE A 5 -3.76 18.18 69.36
CA ILE A 5 -3.50 17.06 68.43
C ILE A 5 -4.59 17.11 67.41
N ARG A 6 -4.27 17.59 66.20
CA ARG A 6 -5.10 17.39 64.98
C ARG A 6 -5.08 15.90 64.68
N LEU A 7 -6.14 15.20 64.99
CA LEU A 7 -6.44 13.87 64.50
C LEU A 7 -6.59 13.98 62.96
N ALA A 8 -5.50 13.68 62.27
CA ALA A 8 -5.58 13.48 60.82
C ALA A 8 -6.55 12.30 60.59
N LYS A 9 -7.66 12.54 59.90
CA LYS A 9 -8.55 11.49 59.44
C LYS A 9 -7.70 10.55 58.59
N PHE A 10 -7.40 9.35 59.05
CA PHE A 10 -6.77 8.31 58.27
C PHE A 10 -7.72 7.94 57.15
N THR A 11 -7.59 8.58 56.00
CA THR A 11 -8.28 8.19 54.78
C THR A 11 -7.59 6.93 54.25
N LYS A 12 -8.38 5.89 54.04
CA LYS A 12 -7.89 4.65 53.45
C LYS A 12 -7.17 4.97 52.15
N PRO A 13 -5.92 4.49 51.94
CA PRO A 13 -5.17 4.80 50.70
C PRO A 13 -5.87 4.23 49.47
N PRO A 14 -5.86 4.93 48.36
CA PRO A 14 -6.34 4.37 47.09
C PRO A 14 -5.47 3.18 46.64
N ARG A 15 -6.04 2.29 45.86
CA ARG A 15 -5.33 1.16 45.23
C ARG A 15 -5.38 1.31 43.73
N LEU A 16 -4.50 2.15 43.22
CA LEU A 16 -4.46 2.50 41.80
C LEU A 16 -3.68 1.46 40.98
N SER A 17 -4.17 1.19 39.78
CA SER A 17 -3.50 0.37 38.76
C SER A 17 -3.69 0.97 37.39
N VAL A 18 -2.64 0.91 36.57
CA VAL A 18 -2.66 1.36 35.17
C VAL A 18 -2.79 0.13 34.26
N ARG A 19 -3.80 0.15 33.41
CA ARG A 19 -4.15 -0.97 32.48
C ARG A 19 -4.33 -0.47 31.05
N ASN A 20 -4.32 -1.40 30.09
CA ASN A 20 -4.63 -1.15 28.68
C ASN A 20 -3.79 -0.01 28.09
N VAL A 21 -2.50 0.06 28.46
CA VAL A 21 -1.59 1.04 27.89
C VAL A 21 -1.32 0.64 26.44
N SER A 22 -1.70 1.49 25.51
CA SER A 22 -1.55 1.24 24.08
C SER A 22 -1.27 2.51 23.30
N TYR A 23 -0.66 2.35 22.16
CA TYR A 23 -0.60 3.33 21.09
C TYR A 23 -1.48 2.84 19.94
N SER A 24 -2.20 3.74 19.31
CA SER A 24 -2.92 3.49 18.07
C SER A 24 -2.80 4.69 17.15
N ASP A 25 -2.70 4.43 15.85
CA ASP A 25 -2.85 5.41 14.80
C ASP A 25 -4.16 5.16 14.02
N SER A 26 -4.49 6.01 13.06
CA SER A 26 -5.68 5.86 12.21
C SER A 26 -5.69 4.55 11.42
N THR A 27 -4.57 3.85 11.37
CA THR A 27 -4.30 2.66 10.58
C THR A 27 -4.09 1.41 11.43
N ASN A 28 -4.10 1.52 12.79
CA ASN A 28 -3.81 0.46 13.75
C ASN A 28 -2.46 -0.27 13.51
N SER A 29 -1.47 0.46 12.97
CA SER A 29 -0.15 -0.10 12.67
C SER A 29 0.75 -0.25 13.88
N ASN A 30 0.43 0.46 14.97
CA ASN A 30 1.33 0.66 16.10
C ASN A 30 2.68 1.30 15.71
N VAL A 31 2.70 2.04 14.59
CA VAL A 31 3.88 2.73 14.06
C VAL A 31 3.63 4.23 13.98
N LEU A 32 4.49 5.04 14.61
CA LEU A 32 4.44 6.49 14.46
C LEU A 32 5.27 6.91 13.23
N MET A 33 4.57 7.36 12.20
CA MET A 33 5.21 7.89 11.00
C MET A 33 5.62 9.36 11.19
N ALA A 34 6.68 9.80 10.52
CA ALA A 34 6.95 11.22 10.36
C ALA A 34 5.73 11.89 9.71
N ASP A 35 5.32 13.05 10.22
CA ASP A 35 4.08 13.75 9.89
C ASP A 35 2.78 12.96 10.18
N GLY A 36 2.89 11.77 10.77
CA GLY A 36 1.74 10.95 11.15
C GLY A 36 1.15 11.36 12.50
N GLU A 37 -0.10 11.03 12.70
CA GLU A 37 -0.82 11.26 13.95
C GLU A 37 -1.22 9.93 14.58
N GLY A 38 -1.16 9.88 15.90
CA GLY A 38 -1.56 8.73 16.70
C GLY A 38 -2.13 9.14 18.05
N LYS A 39 -2.48 8.15 18.82
CA LYS A 39 -3.11 8.32 20.13
C LYS A 39 -2.51 7.33 21.13
N ILE A 40 -2.09 7.85 22.28
CA ILE A 40 -1.70 7.06 23.45
C ILE A 40 -2.95 6.91 24.32
N SER A 41 -3.31 5.68 24.65
CA SER A 41 -4.50 5.38 25.47
C SER A 41 -4.11 4.52 26.67
N PHE A 42 -4.70 4.79 27.82
CA PHE A 42 -4.56 3.97 29.02
C PHE A 42 -5.74 4.17 29.99
N THR A 43 -5.92 3.23 30.88
CA THR A 43 -6.97 3.29 31.90
C THR A 43 -6.32 3.29 33.28
N VAL A 44 -6.68 4.25 34.16
CA VAL A 44 -6.33 4.20 35.56
C VAL A 44 -7.54 3.72 36.34
N ALA A 45 -7.41 2.60 37.07
CA ALA A 45 -8.46 2.00 37.85
C ALA A 45 -8.10 2.05 39.34
N ASN A 46 -9.09 2.41 40.17
CA ASN A 46 -8.99 2.34 41.64
C ASN A 46 -9.79 1.12 42.13
N ALA A 47 -9.13 0.18 42.81
CA ALA A 47 -9.78 -1.03 43.30
C ALA A 47 -10.87 -0.68 44.34
N ALA A 48 -11.97 -1.44 44.34
CA ALA A 48 -13.10 -1.23 45.26
C ALA A 48 -12.69 -1.28 46.76
N ALA A 49 -11.61 -2.00 47.07
CA ALA A 49 -11.06 -2.09 48.43
C ALA A 49 -10.16 -0.90 48.81
N GLY A 50 -9.91 0.07 47.93
CA GLY A 50 -9.13 1.28 48.20
C GLY A 50 -9.96 2.41 48.81
N GLY A 51 -9.29 3.53 49.15
CA GLY A 51 -9.90 4.85 49.40
C GLY A 51 -10.02 5.64 48.07
N THR A 52 -10.55 6.87 48.15
CA THR A 52 -10.58 7.78 46.99
C THR A 52 -9.18 8.29 46.67
N ALA A 53 -8.79 8.25 45.38
CA ALA A 53 -7.62 8.98 44.89
C ALA A 53 -8.01 10.42 44.62
N TYR A 54 -7.19 11.38 45.01
CA TYR A 54 -7.47 12.80 44.88
C TYR A 54 -6.49 13.49 43.93
N ASN A 55 -7.02 14.37 43.08
CA ASN A 55 -6.25 15.23 42.18
C ASN A 55 -5.16 14.47 41.40
N LEU A 56 -5.53 13.28 40.90
CA LEU A 56 -4.61 12.45 40.11
C LEU A 56 -4.24 13.15 38.82
N LYS A 57 -2.94 13.18 38.50
CA LYS A 57 -2.39 13.72 37.25
C LYS A 57 -1.52 12.68 36.61
N ALA A 58 -1.54 12.63 35.28
CA ALA A 58 -0.61 11.86 34.49
C ALA A 58 0.34 12.80 33.73
N PHE A 59 1.63 12.49 33.75
CA PHE A 59 2.68 13.16 33.00
C PHE A 59 3.16 12.20 31.91
N ILE A 60 3.01 12.61 30.65
CA ILE A 60 3.35 11.81 29.50
C ILE A 60 4.55 12.43 28.80
N SER A 61 5.59 11.66 28.61
CA SER A 61 6.74 12.03 27.78
C SER A 61 6.97 10.98 26.70
N ALA A 62 7.18 11.43 25.47
CA ALA A 62 7.58 10.58 24.38
C ALA A 62 8.87 11.11 23.77
N THR A 63 9.86 10.23 23.56
CA THR A 63 11.17 10.57 23.01
C THR A 63 11.52 9.56 21.91
N ALA A 64 12.09 10.06 20.82
CA ALA A 64 12.73 9.25 19.78
C ALA A 64 14.21 9.59 19.67
N SER A 65 14.93 8.94 18.78
CA SER A 65 16.37 9.16 18.60
C SER A 65 16.76 10.57 18.15
N ASP A 66 15.82 11.31 17.55
CA ASP A 66 15.96 12.71 17.11
C ASP A 66 15.57 13.72 18.20
N GLY A 67 15.08 13.26 19.36
CA GLY A 67 14.71 14.09 20.47
C GLY A 67 13.31 13.88 21.02
N LYS A 68 12.75 14.93 21.60
CA LYS A 68 11.48 14.91 22.29
C LYS A 68 10.31 15.04 21.32
N LEU A 69 9.41 14.07 21.33
CA LEU A 69 8.19 14.07 20.50
C LEU A 69 6.99 14.71 21.21
N LEU A 70 6.85 14.45 22.53
CA LEU A 70 5.71 14.90 23.32
C LEU A 70 6.11 15.13 24.76
N GLN A 71 5.56 16.17 25.35
CA GLN A 71 5.45 16.32 26.80
C GLN A 71 4.08 16.93 27.09
N ASP A 72 3.26 16.18 27.81
CA ASP A 72 1.91 16.59 28.16
C ASP A 72 1.60 16.24 29.61
N THR A 73 0.66 16.98 30.21
CA THR A 73 0.16 16.73 31.57
C THR A 73 -1.35 16.66 31.49
N LYS A 74 -1.90 15.52 31.87
CA LYS A 74 -3.35 15.31 31.87
C LYS A 74 -3.86 15.30 33.33
N ASN A 75 -4.78 16.21 33.64
CA ASN A 75 -5.51 16.17 34.88
C ASN A 75 -6.61 15.10 34.78
N ILE A 76 -6.52 14.06 35.59
CA ILE A 76 -7.51 12.96 35.66
C ILE A 76 -8.57 13.27 36.70
N GLY A 77 -8.20 13.99 37.78
CA GLY A 77 -9.10 14.31 38.88
C GLY A 77 -9.21 13.19 39.92
N ASP A 78 -10.34 13.14 40.61
CA ASP A 78 -10.59 12.19 41.67
C ASP A 78 -11.12 10.87 41.13
N ILE A 79 -10.62 9.74 41.64
CA ILE A 79 -11.14 8.41 41.30
C ILE A 79 -11.64 7.70 42.56
N ALA A 80 -12.95 7.55 42.67
CA ALA A 80 -13.58 6.84 43.79
C ALA A 80 -13.27 5.32 43.75
N PRO A 81 -13.37 4.61 44.87
CA PRO A 81 -13.21 3.16 44.94
C PRO A 81 -14.08 2.41 43.92
N GLY A 82 -13.49 1.46 43.20
CA GLY A 82 -14.18 0.68 42.17
C GLY A 82 -14.43 1.41 40.84
N LYS A 83 -13.97 2.66 40.71
CA LYS A 83 -14.08 3.44 39.46
C LYS A 83 -12.78 3.46 38.67
N SER A 84 -12.89 3.85 37.42
CA SER A 84 -11.74 4.02 36.53
C SER A 84 -11.92 5.24 35.64
N ALA A 85 -10.80 5.78 35.16
CA ALA A 85 -10.75 6.86 34.21
C ALA A 85 -9.95 6.40 32.96
N GLU A 86 -10.49 6.63 31.80
CA GLU A 86 -9.80 6.44 30.51
C GLU A 86 -9.13 7.74 30.09
N VAL A 87 -7.88 7.64 29.66
CA VAL A 87 -7.07 8.78 29.22
C VAL A 87 -6.61 8.53 27.78
N ASN A 88 -6.86 9.52 26.94
CA ASN A 88 -6.48 9.52 25.53
C ASN A 88 -5.67 10.78 25.23
N ILE A 89 -4.47 10.62 24.64
CA ILE A 89 -3.54 11.72 24.37
C ILE A 89 -3.08 11.63 22.92
N PRO A 90 -3.32 12.68 22.11
CA PRO A 90 -2.80 12.71 20.77
C PRO A 90 -1.28 12.85 20.77
N ILE A 91 -0.61 12.19 19.83
CA ILE A 91 0.81 12.32 19.55
C ILE A 91 1.01 12.50 18.05
N LYS A 92 1.95 13.36 17.67
CA LYS A 92 2.30 13.59 16.26
C LYS A 92 3.77 13.29 16.04
N GLY A 93 4.08 12.57 14.99
CA GLY A 93 5.45 12.38 14.52
C GLY A 93 6.01 13.70 13.99
N GLY A 94 7.22 14.06 14.43
CA GLY A 94 7.92 15.21 13.88
C GLY A 94 8.27 14.98 12.39
N GLU A 95 8.46 16.09 11.66
CA GLU A 95 8.79 16.07 10.23
C GLU A 95 10.06 15.26 9.91
N ASN A 96 11.05 15.33 10.81
CA ASN A 96 12.34 14.68 10.64
C ASN A 96 12.46 13.39 11.46
N LEU A 97 11.32 12.83 11.90
CA LEU A 97 11.31 11.60 12.69
C LEU A 97 12.05 10.49 11.94
N PRO A 98 13.15 9.95 12.49
CA PRO A 98 13.91 8.89 11.83
C PRO A 98 13.26 7.52 11.99
N ASN A 99 13.72 6.57 11.20
CA ASN A 99 13.45 5.16 11.46
C ASN A 99 14.05 4.75 12.81
N GLY A 100 13.28 4.04 13.63
CA GLY A 100 13.76 3.60 14.94
C GLY A 100 12.65 3.28 15.92
N THR A 101 12.85 3.65 17.17
CA THR A 101 11.90 3.40 18.25
C THR A 101 11.69 4.66 19.07
N ALA A 102 10.43 5.02 19.31
CA ALA A 102 10.09 6.02 20.32
C ALA A 102 9.73 5.33 21.63
N THR A 103 10.21 5.91 22.73
CA THR A 103 9.89 5.49 24.09
C THR A 103 8.89 6.44 24.69
N ILE A 104 7.75 5.93 25.13
CA ILE A 104 6.67 6.68 25.77
C ILE A 104 6.65 6.29 27.24
N THR A 105 6.84 7.26 28.12
CA THR A 105 6.79 7.07 29.59
C THR A 105 5.60 7.83 30.14
N ILE A 106 4.80 7.17 30.96
CA ILE A 106 3.64 7.71 31.66
C ILE A 106 3.93 7.60 33.16
N SER A 107 4.06 8.72 33.83
CA SER A 107 4.21 8.81 35.26
C SER A 107 3.01 9.55 35.90
N PHE A 108 2.85 9.45 37.19
CA PHE A 108 1.67 9.97 37.87
C PHE A 108 2.05 10.76 39.11
N SER A 109 1.13 11.62 39.56
CA SER A 109 1.14 12.16 40.89
C SER A 109 -0.29 12.12 41.45
N GLU A 110 -0.41 11.85 42.76
CA GLU A 110 -1.66 11.86 43.53
C GLU A 110 -1.47 12.75 44.73
N ALA A 111 -2.52 13.46 45.16
CA ALA A 111 -2.42 14.51 46.16
C ALA A 111 -1.82 14.05 47.51
N ASN A 112 -1.95 12.78 47.87
CA ASN A 112 -1.46 12.19 49.11
C ASN A 112 -0.27 11.25 48.94
N GLY A 113 0.33 11.18 47.71
CA GLY A 113 1.50 10.37 47.40
C GLY A 113 1.21 8.88 47.18
N PHE A 114 0.00 8.53 46.76
CA PHE A 114 -0.40 7.15 46.45
C PHE A 114 -0.56 6.92 44.93
N GLU A 115 0.32 7.51 44.14
CA GLU A 115 0.32 7.35 42.69
C GLU A 115 0.60 5.90 42.27
N PRO A 116 0.05 5.45 41.13
CA PRO A 116 0.36 4.16 40.57
C PRO A 116 1.75 4.15 39.94
N ASP A 117 2.33 2.95 39.77
CA ASP A 117 3.61 2.78 39.10
C ASP A 117 3.59 3.37 37.67
N SER A 118 4.69 4.00 37.31
CA SER A 118 4.90 4.50 35.96
C SER A 118 4.88 3.36 34.93
N LYS A 119 4.47 3.67 33.71
CA LYS A 119 4.43 2.72 32.58
C LYS A 119 5.26 3.23 31.43
N THR A 120 5.95 2.32 30.76
CA THR A 120 6.74 2.62 29.58
C THR A 120 6.34 1.67 28.47
N ILE A 121 6.06 2.22 27.28
CA ILE A 121 5.86 1.46 26.04
C ILE A 121 6.84 1.94 24.97
N LYS A 122 7.17 1.06 24.05
CA LYS A 122 8.01 1.36 22.88
C LYS A 122 7.19 1.16 21.62
N ILE A 123 7.26 2.12 20.71
CA ILE A 123 6.60 2.09 19.41
C ILE A 123 7.64 2.28 18.31
N GLN A 124 7.43 1.64 17.17
CA GLN A 124 8.27 1.84 16.00
C GLN A 124 8.05 3.23 15.42
N THR A 125 9.12 3.86 14.93
CA THR A 125 9.06 5.13 14.21
C THR A 125 9.59 4.96 12.79
N VAL A 126 8.97 5.69 11.84
CA VAL A 126 9.32 5.59 10.41
C VAL A 126 9.38 6.98 9.78
N ARG A 127 10.48 7.27 9.11
CA ARG A 127 10.67 8.53 8.39
C ARG A 127 9.79 8.59 7.14
N THR A 128 9.48 9.82 6.72
CA THR A 128 8.88 10.07 5.41
C THR A 128 9.98 10.27 4.38
N GLU A 129 9.97 9.50 3.30
CA GLU A 129 10.87 9.73 2.18
C GLU A 129 10.42 10.96 1.39
N PRO A 130 11.33 11.83 0.94
CA PRO A 130 10.99 13.04 0.21
C PRO A 130 10.56 12.72 -1.23
N PRO A 131 9.52 13.38 -1.77
CA PRO A 131 9.27 13.41 -3.20
C PRO A 131 10.28 14.34 -3.88
N ASP A 132 10.52 14.12 -5.18
CA ASP A 132 11.31 14.98 -6.04
C ASP A 132 10.64 15.11 -7.41
N VAL A 133 9.69 16.06 -7.52
CA VAL A 133 8.94 16.26 -8.77
C VAL A 133 9.74 17.15 -9.71
N GLN A 134 10.08 16.61 -10.88
CA GLN A 134 10.91 17.25 -11.88
C GLN A 134 10.20 17.31 -13.24
N LEU A 135 10.62 18.27 -14.09
CA LEU A 135 10.18 18.37 -15.48
C LEU A 135 10.83 17.24 -16.31
N ALA A 136 10.01 16.34 -16.86
CA ALA A 136 10.46 15.17 -17.61
C ALA A 136 10.29 15.31 -19.13
N GLU A 137 9.26 16.07 -19.54
CA GLU A 137 9.02 16.35 -20.95
C GLU A 137 8.64 17.82 -21.10
N PHE A 138 9.06 18.41 -22.20
CA PHE A 138 8.82 19.79 -22.55
C PHE A 138 8.66 19.90 -24.07
N GLY A 139 7.62 20.57 -24.51
CA GLY A 139 7.40 20.82 -25.92
C GLY A 139 6.56 22.07 -26.13
N LEU A 140 6.75 22.68 -27.29
CA LEU A 140 6.04 23.88 -27.73
C LEU A 140 5.37 23.62 -29.08
N ASP A 141 4.14 24.04 -29.24
CA ASP A 141 3.39 23.96 -30.49
C ASP A 141 2.93 25.36 -30.90
N ASP A 142 3.45 25.85 -32.02
CA ASP A 142 3.15 27.12 -32.66
C ASP A 142 2.30 26.94 -33.93
N THR A 143 1.80 25.73 -34.19
CA THR A 143 0.94 25.48 -35.37
C THR A 143 -0.43 26.13 -35.19
N GLU A 144 -1.15 26.39 -36.29
CA GLU A 144 -2.51 26.88 -36.20
C GLU A 144 -3.44 25.85 -35.57
N GLY A 145 -4.11 26.22 -34.45
CA GLY A 145 -4.96 25.35 -33.65
C GLY A 145 -5.91 26.13 -32.76
N GLU A 146 -6.61 25.45 -31.87
CA GLU A 146 -7.61 26.08 -30.99
C GLU A 146 -7.00 27.12 -30.03
N LEU A 147 -5.83 26.83 -29.46
CA LEU A 147 -5.11 27.67 -28.50
C LEU A 147 -3.74 28.13 -29.01
N SER A 148 -3.26 27.59 -30.11
CA SER A 148 -2.00 27.96 -30.75
C SER A 148 -2.25 28.77 -32.01
N PHE A 149 -1.44 29.80 -32.22
CA PHE A 149 -1.45 30.62 -33.41
C PHE A 149 -0.01 31.06 -33.72
N GLY A 150 0.55 30.52 -34.76
CA GLY A 150 1.89 30.82 -35.24
C GLY A 150 2.06 30.34 -36.69
N ASN A 151 3.28 30.27 -37.14
CA ASN A 151 3.59 29.87 -38.52
C ASN A 151 3.99 28.38 -38.65
N GLY A 152 3.97 27.65 -37.54
CA GLY A 152 4.27 26.20 -37.53
C GLY A 152 5.75 25.85 -37.79
N ASN A 153 6.64 26.83 -37.68
CA ASN A 153 8.07 26.63 -37.92
C ASN A 153 8.83 26.06 -36.70
N GLY A 154 8.15 25.93 -35.57
CA GLY A 154 8.71 25.49 -34.30
C GLY A 154 9.61 26.52 -33.65
N ILE A 155 9.62 27.79 -34.09
CA ILE A 155 10.40 28.87 -33.53
C ILE A 155 9.49 29.82 -32.75
N VAL A 156 9.82 30.08 -31.50
CA VAL A 156 9.02 30.99 -30.65
C VAL A 156 9.29 32.44 -31.02
N GLU A 157 8.27 33.17 -31.45
CA GLU A 157 8.36 34.54 -31.97
C GLU A 157 7.32 35.47 -31.32
N PRO A 158 7.61 36.80 -31.22
CA PRO A 158 6.61 37.77 -30.78
C PRO A 158 5.41 37.83 -31.74
N GLY A 159 4.22 37.83 -31.18
CA GLY A 159 2.95 37.84 -31.92
C GLY A 159 2.30 36.47 -32.05
N GLU A 160 2.92 35.45 -31.52
CA GLU A 160 2.42 34.07 -31.53
C GLU A 160 1.70 33.70 -30.24
N SER A 161 0.82 32.70 -30.33
CA SER A 161 0.25 31.97 -29.21
C SER A 161 0.79 30.54 -29.25
N ILE A 162 1.38 30.10 -28.17
CA ILE A 162 2.13 28.84 -28.08
C ILE A 162 1.42 27.91 -27.10
N VAL A 163 1.17 26.68 -27.52
CA VAL A 163 0.76 25.60 -26.60
C VAL A 163 2.00 24.98 -25.98
N LEU A 164 2.04 24.97 -24.67
CA LEU A 164 3.12 24.44 -23.85
C LEU A 164 2.71 23.04 -23.33
N ASN A 165 3.35 22.02 -23.82
CA ASN A 165 3.16 20.63 -23.41
C ASN A 165 4.25 20.19 -22.45
N LEU A 166 3.85 19.64 -21.29
CA LEU A 166 4.77 19.27 -20.22
C LEU A 166 4.42 17.89 -19.65
N ALA A 167 5.41 17.19 -19.17
CA ALA A 167 5.23 16.09 -18.26
C ALA A 167 6.16 16.21 -17.06
N LEU A 168 5.64 15.94 -15.88
CA LEU A 168 6.39 15.90 -14.63
C LEU A 168 6.56 14.46 -14.18
N LEU A 169 7.73 14.17 -13.61
CA LEU A 169 8.08 12.88 -13.03
C LEU A 169 8.44 13.07 -11.57
N ASN A 170 7.84 12.30 -10.67
CA ASN A 170 8.34 12.22 -9.31
C ASN A 170 9.55 11.28 -9.26
N ASN A 171 10.74 11.86 -9.21
CA ASN A 171 12.03 11.17 -9.16
C ASN A 171 12.50 10.89 -7.73
N GLY A 172 11.70 11.22 -6.72
CA GLY A 172 11.97 10.95 -5.31
C GLY A 172 11.40 9.63 -4.83
N ASP A 173 11.85 9.20 -3.65
CA ASP A 173 11.43 7.95 -3.02
C ASP A 173 10.09 8.10 -2.26
N GLY A 174 9.60 9.33 -2.07
CA GLY A 174 8.35 9.63 -1.39
C GLY A 174 7.23 10.04 -2.33
N ILE A 175 5.99 9.96 -1.82
CA ILE A 175 4.79 10.42 -2.55
C ILE A 175 4.72 11.95 -2.51
N ALA A 176 4.58 12.59 -3.66
CA ALA A 176 4.21 14.00 -3.75
C ALA A 176 2.69 14.12 -3.54
N LYS A 177 2.27 14.50 -2.32
CA LYS A 177 0.87 14.53 -1.92
C LYS A 177 0.18 15.83 -2.31
N GLY A 178 -1.05 15.74 -2.83
CA GLY A 178 -1.87 16.90 -3.15
C GLY A 178 -1.17 17.88 -4.09
N THR A 179 -0.39 17.38 -5.05
CA THR A 179 0.47 18.20 -5.94
C THR A 179 -0.35 19.19 -6.74
N LYS A 180 0.03 20.47 -6.63
CA LYS A 180 -0.51 21.56 -7.44
C LYS A 180 0.60 22.19 -8.26
N ILE A 181 0.29 22.53 -9.50
CA ILE A 181 1.19 23.17 -10.44
C ILE A 181 0.57 24.52 -10.83
N THR A 182 1.37 25.58 -10.78
CA THR A 182 0.96 26.94 -11.17
C THR A 182 1.98 27.53 -12.12
N PHE A 183 1.51 28.16 -13.21
CA PHE A 183 2.35 28.90 -14.16
C PHE A 183 2.22 30.40 -13.92
N GLU A 184 3.36 31.08 -13.99
CA GLU A 184 3.44 32.55 -13.86
C GLU A 184 4.35 33.12 -14.95
N SER A 185 4.00 34.31 -15.43
CA SER A 185 4.88 35.14 -16.26
C SER A 185 5.38 36.34 -15.45
N GLY A 186 6.66 36.64 -15.57
CA GLY A 186 7.25 37.84 -15.01
C GLY A 186 7.09 39.10 -15.89
N ASP A 187 6.41 39.00 -17.04
CA ASP A 187 6.22 40.08 -18.00
C ASP A 187 4.76 40.17 -18.44
N SER A 188 4.18 41.36 -18.43
CA SER A 188 2.78 41.63 -18.80
C SER A 188 2.49 41.44 -20.29
N GLU A 189 3.50 41.49 -21.15
CA GLU A 189 3.40 41.24 -22.60
C GLU A 189 3.37 39.73 -22.94
N ILE A 190 3.50 38.87 -21.92
CA ILE A 190 3.34 37.43 -22.03
C ILE A 190 2.15 37.00 -21.18
N ARG A 191 1.07 36.57 -21.81
CA ARG A 191 -0.18 36.28 -21.12
C ARG A 191 -0.58 34.83 -21.34
N PHE A 192 -0.89 34.14 -20.27
CA PHE A 192 -1.54 32.83 -20.38
C PHE A 192 -2.98 33.02 -20.88
N ILE A 193 -3.35 32.21 -21.85
CA ILE A 193 -4.67 32.21 -22.51
C ILE A 193 -5.48 30.97 -22.18
N ASP A 194 -4.91 30.06 -21.38
CA ASP A 194 -5.49 28.83 -20.89
C ASP A 194 -5.18 28.68 -19.39
N ASN A 195 -5.61 27.57 -18.80
CA ASN A 195 -5.45 27.27 -17.39
C ASN A 195 -3.98 27.40 -16.94
N THR A 196 -3.78 28.14 -15.85
CA THR A 196 -2.46 28.29 -15.21
C THR A 196 -2.32 27.47 -13.94
N GLN A 197 -3.39 26.84 -13.45
CA GLN A 197 -3.39 26.07 -12.21
C GLN A 197 -3.92 24.66 -12.44
N PHE A 198 -3.14 23.68 -12.03
CA PHE A 198 -3.46 22.26 -12.19
C PHE A 198 -3.34 21.55 -10.85
N SER A 199 -4.36 20.75 -10.49
CA SER A 199 -4.29 19.83 -9.36
C SER A 199 -4.10 18.42 -9.90
N LYS A 200 -2.98 17.78 -9.57
CA LYS A 200 -2.62 16.43 -10.01
C LYS A 200 -2.76 15.38 -8.92
N GLY A 201 -3.21 15.80 -7.72
CA GLY A 201 -3.35 14.89 -6.59
C GLY A 201 -2.01 14.30 -6.15
N ASN A 202 -2.00 13.01 -5.83
CA ASN A 202 -0.79 12.32 -5.38
C ASN A 202 0.00 11.77 -6.56
N ILE A 203 1.29 12.14 -6.65
CA ILE A 203 2.21 11.59 -7.64
C ILE A 203 3.13 10.59 -6.93
N GLN A 204 2.99 9.32 -7.28
CA GLN A 204 3.80 8.23 -6.70
C GLN A 204 5.28 8.36 -7.10
N PRO A 205 6.23 7.76 -6.36
CA PRO A 205 7.59 7.56 -6.83
C PRO A 205 7.62 6.92 -8.23
N GLY A 206 8.37 7.52 -9.15
CA GLY A 206 8.38 7.12 -10.56
C GLY A 206 7.10 7.44 -11.35
N GLY A 207 6.09 8.05 -10.70
CA GLY A 207 4.85 8.46 -11.33
C GLY A 207 5.04 9.67 -12.24
N LYS A 208 4.41 9.64 -13.43
CA LYS A 208 4.46 10.69 -14.45
C LYS A 208 3.07 11.29 -14.63
N VAL A 209 2.99 12.62 -14.70
CA VAL A 209 1.76 13.36 -14.98
C VAL A 209 1.98 14.36 -16.11
N SER A 210 1.07 14.40 -17.07
CA SER A 210 1.13 15.35 -18.20
C SER A 210 0.15 16.50 -17.98
N LEU A 211 0.50 17.65 -18.52
CA LEU A 211 -0.33 18.85 -18.53
C LEU A 211 0.01 19.70 -19.77
N SER A 212 -0.97 20.50 -20.16
CA SER A 212 -0.83 21.45 -21.26
C SER A 212 -1.46 22.78 -20.85
N THR A 213 -0.83 23.88 -21.23
CA THR A 213 -1.35 25.23 -21.10
C THR A 213 -0.95 26.03 -22.33
N ALA A 214 -1.49 27.25 -22.51
CA ALA A 214 -1.13 28.09 -23.61
C ALA A 214 -0.86 29.52 -23.17
N PHE A 215 0.08 30.17 -23.84
CA PHE A 215 0.40 31.57 -23.60
C PHE A 215 0.58 32.31 -24.93
N SER A 216 0.29 33.61 -24.95
CA SER A 216 0.51 34.49 -26.09
C SER A 216 1.66 35.48 -25.79
N ILE A 217 2.42 35.80 -26.81
CA ILE A 217 3.52 36.77 -26.77
C ILE A 217 3.10 37.99 -27.58
N SER A 218 3.01 39.15 -26.94
CA SER A 218 2.66 40.40 -27.64
C SER A 218 3.66 40.69 -28.76
N ARG A 219 3.17 41.21 -29.89
CA ARG A 219 4.03 41.72 -30.97
C ARG A 219 4.94 42.87 -30.52
N ARG A 220 4.62 43.51 -29.41
CA ARG A 220 5.39 44.62 -28.81
C ARG A 220 6.44 44.13 -27.82
N TYR A 221 6.52 42.84 -27.57
CA TYR A 221 7.46 42.30 -26.59
C TYR A 221 8.92 42.69 -26.95
N LYS A 222 9.56 43.43 -26.02
CA LYS A 222 10.95 43.89 -26.12
C LYS A 222 11.76 43.45 -24.91
N GLY A 223 11.24 42.49 -24.15
CA GLY A 223 11.90 41.98 -22.97
C GLY A 223 13.10 41.08 -23.28
N SER A 224 13.45 40.22 -22.33
CA SER A 224 14.58 39.29 -22.44
C SER A 224 14.43 38.34 -23.64
N SER A 225 15.56 37.93 -24.22
CA SER A 225 15.62 36.87 -25.23
C SER A 225 15.16 35.49 -24.68
N THR A 226 15.08 35.36 -23.34
CA THR A 226 14.48 34.20 -22.65
C THR A 226 13.21 34.69 -21.96
N LEU A 227 12.08 34.04 -22.26
CA LEU A 227 10.78 34.40 -21.68
C LEU A 227 10.78 34.13 -20.17
N PRO A 228 10.35 35.10 -19.34
CA PRO A 228 10.33 34.96 -17.89
C PRO A 228 9.10 34.16 -17.44
N ILE A 229 8.99 32.93 -17.94
CA ILE A 229 7.94 31.99 -17.57
C ILE A 229 8.50 30.98 -16.57
N LYS A 230 7.78 30.80 -15.48
CA LYS A 230 8.12 29.84 -14.45
C LYS A 230 6.94 28.95 -14.06
N MET A 231 7.25 27.76 -13.63
CA MET A 231 6.34 26.79 -13.10
C MET A 231 6.62 26.59 -11.61
N LYS A 232 5.59 26.73 -10.78
CA LYS A 232 5.65 26.42 -9.35
C LYS A 232 4.98 25.08 -9.10
N ILE A 233 5.65 24.20 -8.39
CA ILE A 233 5.12 22.93 -7.94
C ILE A 233 5.03 23.01 -6.42
N THR A 234 3.85 22.74 -5.86
CA THR A 234 3.61 22.71 -4.41
C THR A 234 2.95 21.40 -4.01
N ASP A 235 3.24 20.93 -2.82
CA ASP A 235 2.54 19.81 -2.22
C ASP A 235 1.67 20.27 -1.03
N GLU A 236 0.75 19.42 -0.57
CA GLU A 236 -0.15 19.77 0.54
C GLU A 236 0.58 20.10 1.86
N ARG A 237 1.82 19.61 2.01
CA ARG A 237 2.67 19.83 3.19
C ARG A 237 3.47 21.13 3.12
N ASN A 238 3.52 21.79 1.95
CA ASN A 238 4.35 22.96 1.65
C ASN A 238 5.87 22.78 1.93
N ARG A 239 6.35 21.54 1.96
CA ARG A 239 7.75 21.20 2.30
C ARG A 239 8.61 20.93 1.07
N PHE A 240 8.01 20.42 0.01
CA PHE A 240 8.72 19.98 -1.20
C PHE A 240 8.38 20.87 -2.38
N ASN A 241 8.11 22.14 -2.08
CA ASN A 241 7.81 23.14 -3.09
C ASN A 241 9.04 23.37 -3.98
N ARG A 242 8.79 23.54 -5.27
CA ARG A 242 9.83 23.81 -6.26
C ARG A 242 9.36 24.88 -7.23
N GLU A 243 10.26 25.75 -7.64
CA GLU A 243 10.07 26.70 -8.72
C GLU A 243 11.05 26.36 -9.85
N ILE A 244 10.54 26.18 -11.06
CA ILE A 244 11.30 25.78 -12.25
C ILE A 244 11.14 26.87 -13.31
N PRO A 245 12.21 27.63 -13.65
CA PRO A 245 12.20 28.50 -14.81
C PRO A 245 12.19 27.65 -16.09
N LEU A 246 11.28 27.93 -17.00
CA LEU A 246 11.13 27.12 -18.22
C LEU A 246 12.17 27.46 -19.31
N ASN A 247 12.89 28.58 -19.16
CA ASN A 247 14.01 28.99 -20.03
C ASN A 247 13.67 28.99 -21.54
N ILE A 248 12.44 29.38 -21.90
CA ILE A 248 11.99 29.44 -23.29
C ILE A 248 12.66 30.62 -23.98
N ALA A 249 13.57 30.34 -24.92
CA ALA A 249 14.27 31.38 -25.65
C ALA A 249 13.51 31.76 -26.93
N LEU A 250 13.41 33.06 -27.20
CA LEU A 250 12.89 33.58 -28.47
C LEU A 250 13.82 33.21 -29.62
N LYS A 251 13.26 33.01 -30.81
CA LYS A 251 13.96 32.68 -32.05
C LYS A 251 14.78 31.38 -31.97
N ARG A 252 14.44 30.51 -31.06
CA ARG A 252 14.97 29.14 -30.96
C ARG A 252 13.89 28.16 -31.39
N SER A 253 14.28 27.19 -32.21
CA SER A 253 13.40 26.08 -32.60
C SER A 253 13.22 25.09 -31.44
N TYR A 254 11.98 24.68 -31.22
CA TYR A 254 11.60 23.67 -30.25
C TYR A 254 10.80 22.54 -30.94
N PRO A 255 11.04 21.29 -30.59
CA PRO A 255 10.16 20.20 -31.03
C PRO A 255 8.80 20.30 -30.33
N LYS A 256 7.76 19.70 -30.93
CA LYS A 256 6.44 19.60 -30.25
C LYS A 256 6.52 18.87 -28.91
N THR A 257 7.45 17.98 -28.76
CA THR A 257 7.75 17.28 -27.49
C THR A 257 9.23 16.90 -27.46
N GLU A 258 9.93 17.28 -26.40
CA GLU A 258 11.30 16.89 -26.11
C GLU A 258 11.29 16.05 -24.80
N ILE A 259 11.88 14.86 -24.85
CA ILE A 259 12.15 14.08 -23.64
C ILE A 259 13.37 14.69 -22.98
N ILE A 260 13.18 15.36 -21.86
CA ILE A 260 14.29 15.84 -21.04
C ILE A 260 14.90 14.61 -20.38
N ASN A 261 16.14 14.30 -20.77
CA ASN A 261 16.95 13.35 -20.00
C ASN A 261 17.21 13.99 -18.63
N ILE A 262 16.30 13.77 -17.70
CA ILE A 262 16.57 14.02 -16.30
C ILE A 262 17.72 13.07 -15.99
N ALA A 263 18.91 13.64 -15.74
CA ALA A 263 19.96 12.89 -15.05
C ALA A 263 19.31 12.42 -13.74
N SER A 264 18.83 11.19 -13.78
CA SER A 264 18.10 10.57 -12.71
C SER A 264 19.01 10.60 -11.48
N ASN A 265 18.79 11.54 -10.56
CA ASN A 265 19.22 11.39 -9.18
C ASN A 265 18.40 10.31 -8.46
N TYR A 266 17.26 9.91 -9.06
CA TYR A 266 16.79 8.56 -8.89
C TYR A 266 17.95 7.70 -9.40
N LYS A 267 18.86 7.40 -8.50
CA LYS A 267 19.66 6.20 -8.59
C LYS A 267 18.57 5.11 -8.63
N LYS A 268 18.12 4.78 -9.85
CA LYS A 268 17.69 3.42 -10.15
C LYS A 268 18.63 2.62 -9.31
N PRO A 269 18.15 2.03 -8.16
CA PRO A 269 19.08 1.49 -7.20
C PRO A 269 20.10 0.81 -8.06
N GLN A 270 21.32 1.44 -8.11
CA GLN A 270 22.35 0.85 -8.96
C GLN A 270 22.20 -0.57 -8.54
N LYS A 271 22.07 -1.48 -9.49
CA LYS A 271 22.32 -2.88 -9.17
C LYS A 271 23.54 -2.78 -8.31
N ILE A 272 23.32 -2.68 -7.01
CA ILE A 272 24.35 -2.87 -6.03
C ILE A 272 24.73 -4.27 -6.41
N LYS A 273 25.83 -4.35 -7.15
CA LYS A 273 26.50 -5.63 -7.31
C LYS A 273 26.61 -6.08 -5.86
N THR A 274 25.87 -7.16 -5.51
CA THR A 274 25.77 -7.74 -4.17
C THR A 274 24.74 -7.11 -3.21
N GLN A 275 23.49 -7.04 -3.60
CA GLN A 275 22.40 -7.77 -2.94
C GLN A 275 21.52 -8.23 -4.08
N THR A 276 21.67 -9.47 -4.47
CA THR A 276 20.73 -10.21 -5.28
C THR A 276 19.35 -9.90 -4.72
N ASP A 277 18.43 -9.43 -5.60
CA ASP A 277 17.04 -9.29 -5.18
C ASP A 277 16.71 -10.58 -4.41
N PRO A 278 16.24 -10.52 -3.16
CA PRO A 278 15.97 -11.72 -2.38
C PRO A 278 15.16 -12.75 -3.15
N LEU A 279 14.30 -12.29 -4.09
CA LEU A 279 13.56 -13.18 -4.98
C LEU A 279 14.42 -13.92 -6.01
N ASN A 280 15.61 -13.42 -6.34
CA ASN A 280 16.55 -14.11 -7.23
C ASN A 280 17.36 -15.21 -6.52
N ASN A 281 17.31 -15.23 -5.19
CA ASN A 281 18.04 -16.21 -4.37
C ASN A 281 17.08 -17.25 -3.77
N ILE A 282 16.33 -17.91 -4.66
CA ILE A 282 15.34 -18.93 -4.28
C ILE A 282 16.05 -20.12 -3.62
N PRO A 283 15.73 -20.47 -2.37
CA PRO A 283 16.34 -21.61 -1.68
C PRO A 283 15.92 -22.94 -2.33
N ASP A 284 16.78 -23.95 -2.21
CA ASP A 284 16.47 -25.28 -2.71
C ASP A 284 15.61 -26.05 -1.69
N ALA A 285 14.56 -26.69 -2.16
CA ALA A 285 13.76 -27.60 -1.36
C ALA A 285 14.62 -28.74 -0.77
N LYS A 286 14.34 -29.12 0.48
CA LYS A 286 15.01 -30.25 1.14
C LYS A 286 14.74 -31.58 0.42
N THR A 287 13.53 -31.74 -0.10
CA THR A 287 13.09 -32.94 -0.83
C THR A 287 12.27 -32.57 -2.03
N GLN A 288 12.34 -33.38 -3.09
CA GLN A 288 11.46 -33.21 -4.25
C GLN A 288 10.03 -33.65 -3.92
N ASN A 289 9.03 -32.80 -4.25
CA ASN A 289 7.61 -33.16 -4.15
C ASN A 289 7.13 -33.78 -5.48
N LYS A 290 7.40 -35.05 -5.66
CA LYS A 290 7.10 -35.80 -6.89
C LYS A 290 5.61 -35.71 -7.32
N TYR A 291 4.70 -35.55 -6.37
CA TYR A 291 3.25 -35.53 -6.60
C TYR A 291 2.66 -34.13 -6.45
N GLY A 292 3.52 -33.13 -6.23
CA GLY A 292 3.10 -31.74 -6.21
C GLY A 292 2.54 -31.32 -7.57
N VAL A 293 1.41 -30.64 -7.59
CA VAL A 293 0.75 -30.10 -8.79
C VAL A 293 0.50 -28.62 -8.58
N ALA A 294 0.82 -27.79 -9.55
CA ALA A 294 0.52 -26.37 -9.46
C ALA A 294 -0.34 -25.87 -10.66
N VAL A 295 -1.26 -24.96 -10.37
CA VAL A 295 -1.94 -24.12 -11.37
C VAL A 295 -1.52 -22.70 -11.10
N ILE A 296 -0.91 -22.05 -12.08
CA ILE A 296 -0.37 -20.70 -11.94
C ILE A 296 -0.93 -19.83 -13.06
N ILE A 297 -1.70 -18.83 -12.68
CA ILE A 297 -2.42 -17.95 -13.61
C ILE A 297 -2.02 -16.51 -13.37
N GLY A 298 -1.55 -15.82 -14.43
CA GLY A 298 -1.35 -14.39 -14.47
C GLY A 298 -2.23 -13.73 -15.53
N VAL A 299 -3.08 -12.79 -15.15
CA VAL A 299 -3.95 -12.07 -16.09
C VAL A 299 -3.55 -10.60 -16.12
N ARG A 300 -2.76 -10.22 -17.11
CA ARG A 300 -2.29 -8.85 -17.31
C ARG A 300 -3.19 -8.08 -18.26
N ASN A 301 -3.47 -8.69 -19.42
CA ASN A 301 -4.13 -8.03 -20.53
C ASN A 301 -5.60 -8.47 -20.59
N TYR A 302 -6.48 -7.51 -20.70
CA TYR A 302 -7.93 -7.69 -20.74
C TYR A 302 -8.50 -7.08 -22.00
N GLU A 303 -9.60 -7.63 -22.47
CA GLU A 303 -10.48 -7.07 -23.48
C GLU A 303 -11.47 -6.08 -22.82
N ASN A 304 -12.44 -5.58 -23.59
CA ASN A 304 -13.55 -4.76 -23.09
C ASN A 304 -13.15 -3.49 -22.32
N LYS A 305 -11.98 -2.90 -22.64
CA LYS A 305 -11.44 -1.68 -21.99
C LYS A 305 -11.17 -1.83 -20.49
N VAL A 306 -11.01 -3.05 -20.00
CA VAL A 306 -10.60 -3.31 -18.62
C VAL A 306 -9.11 -2.96 -18.49
N PRO A 307 -8.70 -2.17 -17.47
CA PRO A 307 -7.30 -1.78 -17.29
C PRO A 307 -6.38 -2.98 -17.05
N PRO A 308 -5.12 -2.94 -17.52
CA PRO A 308 -4.19 -4.05 -17.30
C PRO A 308 -3.75 -4.15 -15.82
N VAL A 309 -3.42 -5.39 -15.39
CA VAL A 309 -2.71 -5.65 -14.12
C VAL A 309 -1.22 -5.82 -14.43
N LEU A 310 -0.45 -4.74 -14.25
CA LEU A 310 0.87 -4.59 -14.85
C LEU A 310 1.87 -5.72 -14.52
N PHE A 311 1.83 -6.24 -13.29
CA PHE A 311 2.84 -7.18 -12.82
C PHE A 311 2.36 -8.63 -12.72
N ALA A 312 1.09 -8.93 -13.06
CA ALA A 312 0.49 -10.25 -12.90
C ALA A 312 1.27 -11.38 -13.61
N ILE A 313 1.86 -11.10 -14.78
CA ILE A 313 2.67 -12.10 -15.51
C ILE A 313 4.02 -12.31 -14.84
N ASN A 314 4.70 -11.22 -14.41
CA ASN A 314 5.96 -11.32 -13.68
C ASN A 314 5.79 -12.08 -12.37
N ASP A 315 4.70 -11.81 -11.66
CA ASP A 315 4.33 -12.53 -10.44
C ASP A 315 4.15 -14.03 -10.70
N ALA A 316 3.36 -14.37 -11.73
CA ALA A 316 3.11 -15.76 -12.11
C ALA A 316 4.41 -16.50 -12.50
N GLN A 317 5.32 -15.85 -13.22
CA GLN A 317 6.62 -16.42 -13.59
C GLN A 317 7.47 -16.66 -12.35
N THR A 318 7.57 -15.69 -11.44
CA THR A 318 8.36 -15.82 -10.21
C THR A 318 7.78 -16.87 -9.28
N VAL A 319 6.45 -16.94 -9.13
CA VAL A 319 5.77 -18.00 -8.37
C VAL A 319 6.09 -19.38 -8.96
N ARG A 320 6.09 -19.53 -10.28
CA ARG A 320 6.47 -20.79 -10.94
C ARG A 320 7.90 -21.21 -10.56
N ASP A 321 8.85 -20.28 -10.57
CA ASP A 321 10.24 -20.57 -10.24
C ASP A 321 10.39 -21.00 -8.76
N TYR A 322 9.63 -20.36 -7.85
CA TYR A 322 9.55 -20.76 -6.44
C TYR A 322 8.93 -22.15 -6.25
N VAL A 323 7.85 -22.45 -6.98
CA VAL A 323 7.19 -23.75 -6.93
C VAL A 323 8.13 -24.87 -7.34
N VAL A 324 8.92 -24.65 -8.39
CA VAL A 324 9.92 -25.64 -8.84
C VAL A 324 11.07 -25.77 -7.83
N LYS A 325 11.66 -24.64 -7.43
CA LYS A 325 12.93 -24.65 -6.70
C LYS A 325 12.72 -24.77 -5.18
N ALA A 326 11.86 -23.95 -4.60
CA ALA A 326 11.63 -23.90 -3.15
C ALA A 326 10.66 -24.97 -2.64
N LEU A 327 9.64 -25.33 -3.45
CA LEU A 327 8.70 -26.39 -3.08
C LEU A 327 9.04 -27.75 -3.69
N GLY A 328 9.98 -27.80 -4.63
CA GLY A 328 10.48 -29.04 -5.25
C GLY A 328 9.46 -29.73 -6.16
N TYR A 329 8.50 -28.99 -6.76
CA TYR A 329 7.52 -29.58 -7.66
C TYR A 329 8.16 -29.89 -9.02
N ASN A 330 7.69 -30.98 -9.66
CA ASN A 330 8.13 -31.29 -11.01
C ASN A 330 7.55 -30.24 -11.99
N PRO A 331 8.40 -29.60 -12.83
CA PRO A 331 7.92 -28.67 -13.87
C PRO A 331 6.80 -29.23 -14.77
N ASP A 332 6.80 -30.54 -15.07
CA ASP A 332 5.77 -31.20 -15.87
C ASP A 332 4.40 -31.25 -15.18
N ASN A 333 4.35 -31.05 -13.87
CA ASN A 333 3.12 -31.00 -13.10
C ASN A 333 2.60 -29.58 -12.89
N ILE A 334 3.10 -28.60 -13.66
CA ILE A 334 2.69 -27.21 -13.55
C ILE A 334 1.81 -26.81 -14.74
N ILE A 335 0.58 -26.43 -14.45
CA ILE A 335 -0.34 -25.82 -15.39
C ILE A 335 -0.13 -24.31 -15.32
N TYR A 336 0.69 -23.77 -16.23
CA TYR A 336 0.99 -22.34 -16.29
C TYR A 336 0.20 -21.68 -17.43
N VAL A 337 -0.56 -20.64 -17.14
CA VAL A 337 -1.40 -19.96 -18.15
C VAL A 337 -1.37 -18.44 -17.97
N GLU A 338 -1.05 -17.74 -19.04
CA GLU A 338 -1.13 -16.27 -19.12
C GLU A 338 -2.40 -15.83 -19.82
N ASN A 339 -3.08 -14.84 -19.25
CA ASN A 339 -4.28 -14.23 -19.81
C ASN A 339 -5.33 -15.26 -20.27
N PRO A 340 -5.80 -16.18 -19.40
CA PRO A 340 -6.81 -17.17 -19.77
C PRO A 340 -8.17 -16.51 -20.08
N THR A 341 -8.88 -17.12 -21.01
CA THR A 341 -10.31 -16.89 -21.23
C THR A 341 -11.13 -17.61 -20.15
N LYS A 342 -12.43 -17.29 -20.05
CA LYS A 342 -13.34 -18.03 -19.17
C LYS A 342 -13.34 -19.51 -19.49
N GLY A 343 -13.44 -19.88 -20.78
CA GLY A 343 -13.42 -21.27 -21.22
C GLY A 343 -12.15 -22.02 -20.79
N GLN A 344 -10.98 -21.35 -20.85
CA GLN A 344 -9.73 -21.94 -20.36
C GLN A 344 -9.71 -22.11 -18.82
N MET A 345 -10.31 -21.20 -18.06
CA MET A 345 -10.47 -21.40 -16.62
C MET A 345 -11.39 -22.56 -16.30
N GLU A 346 -12.50 -22.71 -17.06
CA GLU A 346 -13.41 -23.86 -16.95
C GLU A 346 -12.74 -25.18 -17.34
N GLU A 347 -11.91 -25.18 -18.40
CA GLU A 347 -11.08 -26.34 -18.77
C GLU A 347 -10.14 -26.77 -17.64
N ILE A 348 -9.55 -25.81 -16.92
CA ILE A 348 -8.60 -26.10 -15.84
C ILE A 348 -9.31 -26.60 -14.58
N PHE A 349 -10.32 -25.86 -14.10
CA PHE A 349 -10.93 -26.06 -12.79
C PHE A 349 -12.30 -26.75 -12.84
N GLY A 350 -12.89 -26.91 -14.04
CA GLY A 350 -14.24 -27.41 -14.22
C GLY A 350 -15.30 -26.31 -14.20
N THR A 351 -16.55 -26.73 -14.31
CA THR A 351 -17.76 -25.88 -14.31
C THR A 351 -18.60 -26.13 -13.06
N ASP A 352 -19.74 -25.47 -12.94
CA ASP A 352 -20.78 -25.77 -11.94
C ASP A 352 -21.32 -27.21 -12.02
N LYS A 353 -21.25 -27.84 -13.21
CA LYS A 353 -21.72 -29.20 -13.49
C LYS A 353 -20.65 -30.27 -13.28
N THR A 354 -19.38 -29.95 -13.43
CA THR A 354 -18.30 -30.93 -13.32
C THR A 354 -17.02 -30.32 -12.77
N HIS A 355 -16.41 -30.96 -11.78
CA HIS A 355 -15.10 -30.61 -11.23
C HIS A 355 -13.93 -31.29 -11.98
N LYS A 356 -14.23 -32.12 -12.99
CA LYS A 356 -13.23 -32.91 -13.73
C LYS A 356 -12.58 -32.08 -14.84
N GLY A 357 -11.96 -30.96 -14.47
CA GLY A 357 -11.14 -30.18 -15.36
C GLY A 357 -9.71 -30.75 -15.45
N ARG A 358 -8.84 -30.00 -16.13
CA ARG A 358 -7.43 -30.40 -16.36
C ARG A 358 -6.68 -30.67 -15.05
N LEU A 359 -6.89 -29.83 -14.00
CA LEU A 359 -6.27 -30.03 -12.69
C LEU A 359 -6.64 -31.40 -12.08
N PHE A 360 -7.89 -31.83 -12.20
CA PHE A 360 -8.34 -33.14 -11.70
C PHE A 360 -7.49 -34.29 -12.27
N ASN A 361 -7.10 -34.24 -13.54
CA ASN A 361 -6.33 -35.29 -14.21
C ASN A 361 -4.87 -35.39 -13.75
N TYR A 362 -4.31 -34.31 -13.18
CA TYR A 362 -2.94 -34.29 -12.64
C TYR A 362 -2.85 -34.85 -11.22
N ILE A 363 -3.97 -34.95 -10.49
CA ILE A 363 -3.97 -35.31 -9.08
C ILE A 363 -3.78 -36.80 -8.89
N LYS A 364 -2.90 -37.16 -7.99
CA LYS A 364 -2.78 -38.51 -7.42
C LYS A 364 -3.49 -38.53 -6.07
N PRO A 365 -4.60 -39.30 -5.94
CA PRO A 365 -5.42 -39.29 -4.73
C PRO A 365 -4.60 -39.43 -3.45
N ASP A 366 -4.90 -38.60 -2.46
CA ASP A 366 -4.30 -38.52 -1.12
C ASP A 366 -2.75 -38.37 -1.09
N ARG A 367 -2.12 -38.07 -2.25
CA ARG A 367 -0.67 -37.89 -2.39
C ARG A 367 -0.27 -36.52 -2.90
N SER A 368 -1.10 -35.89 -3.76
CA SER A 368 -0.79 -34.60 -4.36
C SER A 368 -1.01 -33.45 -3.39
N ASP A 369 0.05 -32.66 -3.18
CA ASP A 369 -0.06 -31.30 -2.67
C ASP A 369 -0.34 -30.38 -3.86
N VAL A 370 -1.43 -29.62 -3.80
CA VAL A 370 -1.86 -28.73 -4.87
C VAL A 370 -1.61 -27.29 -4.48
N LEU A 371 -0.99 -26.52 -5.37
CA LEU A 371 -0.86 -25.07 -5.23
C LEU A 371 -1.64 -24.40 -6.38
N VAL A 372 -2.51 -23.46 -6.05
CA VAL A 372 -3.19 -22.61 -7.04
C VAL A 372 -2.80 -21.16 -6.79
N TYR A 373 -2.26 -20.50 -7.78
CA TYR A 373 -1.94 -19.08 -7.77
C TYR A 373 -2.75 -18.35 -8.84
N TYR A 374 -3.33 -17.22 -8.47
CA TYR A 374 -4.01 -16.32 -9.37
C TYR A 374 -3.57 -14.88 -9.10
N ALA A 375 -3.07 -14.18 -10.11
CA ALA A 375 -2.87 -12.74 -10.12
C ALA A 375 -3.68 -12.10 -11.24
N GLY A 376 -4.50 -11.11 -10.90
CA GLY A 376 -5.38 -10.47 -11.86
C GLY A 376 -6.51 -9.68 -11.20
N HIS A 377 -7.49 -9.23 -11.99
CA HIS A 377 -8.68 -8.61 -11.44
C HIS A 377 -9.63 -9.61 -10.82
N GLY A 378 -10.27 -9.19 -9.74
CA GLY A 378 -11.47 -9.76 -9.20
C GLY A 378 -12.62 -8.77 -9.30
N ALA A 379 -13.84 -9.24 -9.43
CA ALA A 379 -15.03 -8.41 -9.45
C ALA A 379 -16.18 -9.05 -8.66
N PRO A 380 -16.98 -8.25 -7.93
CA PRO A 380 -18.21 -8.71 -7.33
C PRO A 380 -19.37 -8.59 -8.31
N ASP A 381 -20.32 -9.48 -8.21
CA ASP A 381 -21.65 -9.23 -8.73
C ASP A 381 -22.38 -8.21 -7.84
N GLN A 382 -22.93 -7.16 -8.43
CA GLN A 382 -23.57 -6.07 -7.69
C GLN A 382 -24.80 -6.50 -6.89
N GLY A 383 -25.56 -7.47 -7.41
CA GLY A 383 -26.80 -7.93 -6.78
C GLY A 383 -26.57 -8.93 -5.65
N THR A 384 -25.77 -9.96 -5.89
CA THR A 384 -25.54 -11.05 -4.93
C THR A 384 -24.29 -10.87 -4.08
N LYS A 385 -23.39 -9.95 -4.47
CA LYS A 385 -22.05 -9.76 -3.88
C LYS A 385 -21.16 -11.01 -3.99
N THR A 386 -21.47 -11.94 -4.87
CA THR A 386 -20.62 -13.08 -5.18
C THR A 386 -19.36 -12.62 -5.87
N ALA A 387 -18.21 -13.16 -5.48
CA ALA A 387 -16.90 -12.85 -6.07
C ALA A 387 -16.62 -13.68 -7.32
N PHE A 388 -16.00 -13.05 -8.31
CA PHE A 388 -15.58 -13.68 -9.56
C PHE A 388 -14.13 -13.33 -9.88
N PHE A 389 -13.37 -14.28 -10.37
CA PHE A 389 -12.17 -14.00 -11.15
C PHE A 389 -12.58 -13.39 -12.49
N VAL A 390 -11.78 -12.43 -12.98
CA VAL A 390 -12.02 -11.76 -14.25
C VAL A 390 -11.06 -12.33 -15.31
N PRO A 391 -11.49 -13.24 -16.19
CA PRO A 391 -10.71 -13.70 -17.31
C PRO A 391 -10.48 -12.58 -18.34
N LYS A 392 -9.53 -12.76 -19.27
CA LYS A 392 -9.17 -11.70 -20.22
C LYS A 392 -10.34 -11.24 -21.11
N ASP A 393 -11.27 -12.14 -21.43
CA ASP A 393 -12.43 -11.92 -22.31
C ASP A 393 -13.69 -11.45 -21.56
N ALA A 394 -13.64 -11.37 -20.21
CA ALA A 394 -14.77 -10.96 -19.41
C ALA A 394 -15.11 -9.48 -19.58
N ASN A 395 -16.42 -9.18 -19.60
CA ASN A 395 -16.92 -7.84 -19.38
C ASN A 395 -17.38 -7.73 -17.93
N PRO A 396 -16.74 -6.89 -17.08
CA PRO A 396 -17.11 -6.77 -15.67
C PRO A 396 -18.53 -6.28 -15.41
N ASP A 397 -19.13 -5.55 -16.35
CA ASP A 397 -20.54 -5.11 -16.25
C ASP A 397 -21.51 -6.31 -16.35
N TYR A 398 -21.06 -7.44 -16.90
CA TYR A 398 -21.79 -8.71 -17.03
C TYR A 398 -21.03 -9.86 -16.38
N ILE A 399 -20.47 -9.61 -15.19
CA ILE A 399 -19.51 -10.55 -14.54
C ILE A 399 -20.09 -11.94 -14.28
N LYS A 400 -21.40 -12.09 -14.03
CA LYS A 400 -22.05 -13.39 -13.89
C LYS A 400 -21.94 -14.26 -15.15
N ILE A 401 -21.86 -13.62 -16.33
CA ILE A 401 -21.77 -14.32 -17.62
C ILE A 401 -20.30 -14.55 -17.97
N GLY A 402 -19.47 -13.50 -17.89
CA GLY A 402 -18.09 -13.52 -18.34
C GLY A 402 -17.06 -13.94 -17.30
N GLY A 403 -17.37 -13.83 -16.02
CA GLY A 403 -16.45 -14.17 -14.93
C GLY A 403 -16.42 -15.67 -14.60
N TYR A 404 -15.38 -16.09 -13.89
CA TYR A 404 -15.31 -17.43 -13.31
C TYR A 404 -15.61 -17.35 -11.80
N SER A 405 -16.72 -17.97 -11.37
CA SER A 405 -17.24 -17.84 -10.00
C SER A 405 -16.30 -18.46 -8.97
N MET A 406 -15.97 -17.71 -7.91
CA MET A 406 -15.20 -18.25 -6.79
C MET A 406 -15.94 -19.33 -6.00
N GLU A 407 -17.28 -19.30 -5.97
CA GLU A 407 -18.07 -20.37 -5.36
C GLU A 407 -17.88 -21.68 -6.12
N THR A 408 -17.99 -21.64 -7.46
CA THR A 408 -17.72 -22.82 -8.33
C THR A 408 -16.27 -23.28 -8.16
N PHE A 409 -15.32 -22.35 -8.14
CA PHE A 409 -13.90 -22.64 -7.95
C PHE A 409 -13.65 -23.44 -6.65
N TYR A 410 -14.06 -22.92 -5.49
CA TYR A 410 -13.85 -23.60 -4.21
C TYR A 410 -14.68 -24.90 -4.09
N ALA A 411 -15.90 -24.92 -4.60
CA ALA A 411 -16.72 -26.13 -4.62
C ALA A 411 -16.06 -27.26 -5.44
N ASN A 412 -15.40 -26.93 -6.54
CA ASN A 412 -14.68 -27.89 -7.37
C ASN A 412 -13.36 -28.32 -6.72
N LEU A 413 -12.60 -27.39 -6.14
CA LEU A 413 -11.38 -27.74 -5.37
C LEU A 413 -11.71 -28.68 -4.19
N ALA A 414 -12.82 -28.46 -3.49
CA ALA A 414 -13.23 -29.30 -2.37
C ALA A 414 -13.54 -30.77 -2.75
N LYS A 415 -13.88 -31.01 -4.03
CA LYS A 415 -14.14 -32.37 -4.56
C LYS A 415 -12.88 -33.11 -5.00
N LEU A 416 -11.73 -32.41 -5.05
CA LEU A 416 -10.46 -33.04 -5.43
C LEU A 416 -9.95 -33.95 -4.31
N GLN A 417 -9.47 -35.12 -4.66
CA GLN A 417 -8.83 -36.05 -3.71
C GLN A 417 -7.36 -35.68 -3.49
N ALA A 418 -7.07 -34.40 -3.28
CA ALA A 418 -5.73 -33.94 -2.95
C ALA A 418 -5.40 -34.17 -1.46
N LYS A 419 -4.12 -34.32 -1.14
CA LYS A 419 -3.62 -34.37 0.23
C LYS A 419 -3.80 -33.03 0.92
N ASN A 420 -3.31 -31.94 0.29
CA ASN A 420 -3.48 -30.56 0.70
C ASN A 420 -3.70 -29.68 -0.53
N ILE A 421 -4.40 -28.55 -0.35
CA ILE A 421 -4.60 -27.54 -1.39
C ILE A 421 -4.24 -26.18 -0.78
N THR A 422 -3.32 -25.48 -1.39
CA THR A 422 -2.97 -24.09 -1.02
C THR A 422 -3.39 -23.16 -2.16
N VAL A 423 -4.23 -22.19 -1.86
CA VAL A 423 -4.70 -21.17 -2.81
C VAL A 423 -4.10 -19.84 -2.45
N LEU A 424 -3.52 -19.17 -3.44
CA LEU A 424 -2.92 -17.85 -3.33
C LEU A 424 -3.63 -16.92 -4.31
N THR A 425 -4.21 -15.83 -3.82
CA THR A 425 -4.97 -14.90 -4.65
C THR A 425 -4.44 -13.49 -4.50
N ASP A 426 -3.76 -12.97 -5.51
CA ASP A 426 -3.37 -11.56 -5.62
C ASP A 426 -4.35 -10.83 -6.53
N ALA A 427 -5.52 -10.55 -5.99
CA ALA A 427 -6.63 -9.92 -6.69
C ALA A 427 -7.47 -9.06 -5.74
N CYS A 428 -8.00 -7.95 -6.28
CA CYS A 428 -8.95 -7.08 -5.59
C CYS A 428 -10.37 -7.50 -5.95
N PHE A 429 -11.19 -7.83 -4.95
CA PHE A 429 -12.61 -8.11 -5.18
C PHE A 429 -13.53 -6.93 -4.87
N SER A 430 -12.95 -5.73 -4.73
CA SER A 430 -13.68 -4.47 -4.58
C SER A 430 -14.22 -3.88 -5.88
N GLY A 431 -13.93 -4.50 -7.03
CA GLY A 431 -14.29 -3.96 -8.35
C GLY A 431 -13.46 -2.74 -8.76
N GLN A 432 -12.30 -2.55 -8.14
CA GLN A 432 -11.35 -1.47 -8.44
C GLN A 432 -10.00 -2.03 -8.88
N THR A 433 -9.27 -1.25 -9.64
CA THR A 433 -7.88 -1.54 -10.02
C THR A 433 -6.92 -1.15 -8.90
N GLY A 434 -5.69 -1.67 -8.94
CA GLY A 434 -4.64 -1.33 -7.98
C GLY A 434 -4.27 0.17 -7.93
N ASP A 435 -4.64 0.96 -8.94
CA ASP A 435 -4.51 2.42 -8.99
C ASP A 435 -5.82 3.16 -8.66
N GLY A 436 -6.87 2.45 -8.21
CA GLY A 436 -8.12 3.02 -7.72
C GLY A 436 -9.19 3.30 -8.78
N ARG A 437 -8.98 2.90 -10.04
CA ARG A 437 -10.02 3.04 -11.09
C ARG A 437 -11.07 1.94 -10.97
N MET A 438 -12.33 2.29 -11.22
CA MET A 438 -13.42 1.31 -11.26
C MET A 438 -13.33 0.47 -12.54
N ILE A 439 -13.42 -0.86 -12.39
CA ILE A 439 -13.56 -1.78 -13.53
C ILE A 439 -15.03 -2.00 -13.91
N ILE A 440 -15.96 -1.65 -13.01
CA ILE A 440 -17.42 -1.72 -13.24
C ILE A 440 -17.93 -0.29 -13.44
N LYS A 441 -18.42 0.02 -14.64
CA LYS A 441 -18.73 1.40 -15.06
C LYS A 441 -19.85 2.10 -14.29
N HIS A 442 -20.79 1.36 -13.72
CA HIS A 442 -22.02 1.91 -13.11
C HIS A 442 -22.10 1.67 -11.60
N ALA A 443 -21.00 1.30 -10.93
CA ALA A 443 -20.97 1.08 -9.49
C ALA A 443 -20.37 2.26 -8.73
N SER A 444 -20.99 2.62 -7.59
CA SER A 444 -20.38 3.55 -6.64
C SER A 444 -19.23 2.86 -5.90
N PRO A 445 -18.08 3.52 -5.68
CA PRO A 445 -16.94 2.95 -4.92
C PRO A 445 -17.31 2.44 -3.52
N LEU A 446 -18.35 3.00 -2.91
CA LEU A 446 -18.83 2.64 -1.56
C LEU A 446 -19.77 1.42 -1.54
N ALA A 447 -20.22 0.92 -2.69
CA ALA A 447 -21.27 -0.08 -2.77
C ALA A 447 -20.78 -1.50 -3.08
N VAL A 448 -19.49 -1.69 -3.35
CA VAL A 448 -19.00 -2.91 -3.98
C VAL A 448 -17.93 -3.57 -3.12
N SER A 449 -18.35 -4.50 -2.27
CA SER A 449 -17.42 -5.47 -1.67
C SER A 449 -17.96 -6.88 -1.92
N ALA A 450 -17.07 -7.77 -2.37
CA ALA A 450 -17.41 -9.18 -2.55
C ALA A 450 -17.42 -9.92 -1.21
N LYS A 451 -18.31 -10.86 -1.03
CA LYS A 451 -18.18 -11.87 0.03
C LYS A 451 -17.28 -12.98 -0.49
N LEU A 452 -16.07 -13.08 0.05
CA LEU A 452 -15.18 -14.19 -0.27
C LEU A 452 -15.72 -15.48 0.36
N PRO A 453 -15.86 -16.56 -0.43
CA PRO A 453 -16.33 -17.83 0.11
C PRO A 453 -15.29 -18.38 1.10
N LYS A 454 -15.74 -18.86 2.24
CA LYS A 454 -14.89 -19.61 3.18
C LYS A 454 -14.62 -20.98 2.59
N ALA A 455 -13.35 -21.40 2.57
CA ALA A 455 -13.00 -22.76 2.22
C ALA A 455 -13.60 -23.72 3.27
N GLY A 456 -14.66 -24.42 2.91
CA GLY A 456 -15.39 -25.32 3.80
C GLY A 456 -14.69 -26.67 4.08
N ASN A 457 -13.43 -26.85 3.64
CA ASN A 457 -12.68 -28.09 3.75
C ASN A 457 -11.37 -27.87 4.52
N SER A 458 -11.11 -28.67 5.52
CA SER A 458 -9.87 -28.61 6.36
C SER A 458 -8.57 -28.82 5.59
N LYS A 459 -8.65 -29.40 4.38
CA LYS A 459 -7.48 -29.61 3.48
C LYS A 459 -7.14 -28.37 2.64
N ILE A 460 -7.97 -27.33 2.64
CA ILE A 460 -7.77 -26.12 1.82
C ILE A 460 -7.27 -24.98 2.70
N SER A 461 -6.08 -24.49 2.40
CA SER A 461 -5.50 -23.28 2.96
C SER A 461 -5.55 -22.16 1.92
N VAL A 462 -5.98 -20.96 2.32
CA VAL A 462 -6.17 -19.82 1.42
C VAL A 462 -5.40 -18.62 1.96
N PHE A 463 -4.61 -17.99 1.11
CA PHE A 463 -4.00 -16.69 1.32
C PHE A 463 -4.56 -15.71 0.31
N ASN A 464 -5.22 -14.67 0.75
CA ASN A 464 -5.72 -13.58 -0.08
C ASN A 464 -4.90 -12.31 0.16
N ALA A 465 -4.70 -11.50 -0.87
CA ALA A 465 -3.91 -10.28 -0.80
C ALA A 465 -4.49 -9.18 0.10
N GLY A 466 -5.79 -9.21 0.37
CA GLY A 466 -6.50 -8.24 1.20
C GLY A 466 -7.87 -8.74 1.65
N ARG A 467 -8.54 -7.97 2.49
CA ARG A 467 -9.92 -8.19 2.92
C ARG A 467 -10.92 -7.83 1.82
N ASP A 468 -12.18 -8.16 2.02
CA ASP A 468 -13.26 -8.03 1.02
C ASP A 468 -13.38 -6.66 0.34
N SER A 469 -13.05 -5.56 1.06
CA SER A 469 -13.15 -4.19 0.56
C SER A 469 -11.78 -3.54 0.26
N GLU A 470 -10.69 -4.25 0.51
CA GLU A 470 -9.34 -3.70 0.36
C GLU A 470 -8.79 -3.92 -1.06
N MET A 471 -7.94 -2.99 -1.49
CA MET A 471 -7.27 -3.07 -2.79
C MET A 471 -5.90 -3.71 -2.64
N ALA A 472 -5.58 -4.69 -3.47
CA ALA A 472 -4.23 -5.19 -3.62
C ALA A 472 -3.34 -4.12 -4.27
N SER A 473 -2.22 -3.83 -3.65
CA SER A 473 -1.27 -2.80 -4.08
C SER A 473 -0.17 -3.41 -4.93
N TRP A 474 0.48 -2.58 -5.73
CA TRP A 474 1.66 -2.97 -6.49
C TRP A 474 2.93 -2.53 -5.78
N TYR A 475 4.00 -3.30 -5.89
CA TYR A 475 5.35 -2.88 -5.53
C TYR A 475 6.12 -2.56 -6.82
N ALA A 476 5.84 -1.38 -7.39
CA ALA A 476 6.32 -1.00 -8.72
C ALA A 476 7.85 -1.07 -8.88
N GLU A 477 8.62 -0.68 -7.85
CA GLU A 477 10.09 -0.78 -7.86
C GLU A 477 10.59 -2.22 -8.00
N LYS A 478 9.81 -3.16 -7.51
CA LYS A 478 10.11 -4.59 -7.55
C LYS A 478 9.43 -5.29 -8.73
N GLN A 479 8.55 -4.58 -9.44
CA GLN A 479 7.76 -5.09 -10.57
C GLN A 479 6.87 -6.28 -10.18
N HIS A 480 6.33 -6.25 -8.97
CA HIS A 480 5.47 -7.29 -8.38
C HIS A 480 4.20 -6.71 -7.76
N GLY A 481 3.19 -7.55 -7.57
CA GLY A 481 2.15 -7.32 -6.58
C GLY A 481 2.77 -7.25 -5.17
N LEU A 482 2.28 -6.35 -4.33
CA LEU A 482 2.85 -6.17 -3.00
C LEU A 482 2.71 -7.44 -2.14
N PHE A 483 1.54 -8.07 -2.19
CA PHE A 483 1.28 -9.33 -1.50
C PHE A 483 2.18 -10.44 -2.04
N THR A 484 2.23 -10.65 -3.36
CA THR A 484 3.06 -11.70 -3.97
C THR A 484 4.53 -11.52 -3.64
N TYR A 485 5.06 -10.29 -3.67
CA TYR A 485 6.45 -10.01 -3.30
C TYR A 485 6.77 -10.48 -1.88
N TYR A 486 5.98 -10.06 -0.89
CA TYR A 486 6.21 -10.45 0.50
C TYR A 486 5.90 -11.92 0.76
N PHE A 487 4.91 -12.50 0.09
CA PHE A 487 4.65 -13.93 0.14
C PHE A 487 5.88 -14.74 -0.26
N LEU A 488 6.50 -14.40 -1.39
CA LEU A 488 7.69 -15.09 -1.90
C LEU A 488 8.91 -14.84 -1.01
N LEU A 489 9.11 -13.63 -0.48
CA LEU A 489 10.19 -13.39 0.49
C LEU A 489 10.03 -14.20 1.77
N GLY A 490 8.84 -14.24 2.32
CA GLY A 490 8.52 -15.05 3.49
C GLY A 490 8.74 -16.53 3.22
N LEU A 491 8.19 -17.02 2.10
CA LEU A 491 8.39 -18.40 1.64
C LEU A 491 9.87 -18.71 1.34
N GLY A 492 10.65 -17.71 0.95
CA GLY A 492 12.10 -17.81 0.72
C GLY A 492 12.96 -17.85 2.00
N GLY A 493 12.34 -17.91 3.17
CA GLY A 493 13.02 -18.06 4.46
C GLY A 493 12.90 -16.86 5.41
N GLN A 494 12.39 -15.70 4.96
CA GLN A 494 12.27 -14.55 5.86
C GLN A 494 11.16 -14.71 6.91
N ALA A 495 10.21 -15.62 6.70
CA ALA A 495 9.20 -15.97 7.67
C ALA A 495 9.65 -17.03 8.70
N ASP A 496 10.82 -17.64 8.55
CA ASP A 496 11.37 -18.64 9.47
C ASP A 496 11.81 -17.99 10.79
N THR A 497 10.86 -17.81 11.69
CA THR A 497 11.09 -17.11 12.97
C THR A 497 11.80 -18.01 13.98
N ASN A 498 11.56 -19.31 13.94
CA ASN A 498 12.13 -20.30 14.85
C ASN A 498 13.47 -20.90 14.34
N LYS A 499 13.85 -20.60 13.09
CA LYS A 499 15.08 -21.02 12.41
C LYS A 499 15.22 -22.55 12.26
N ASP A 500 14.09 -23.24 12.09
CA ASP A 500 14.08 -24.69 11.88
C ASP A 500 14.16 -25.09 10.40
N LYS A 501 14.29 -24.10 9.50
CA LYS A 501 14.32 -24.23 8.03
C LYS A 501 13.01 -24.75 7.44
N THR A 502 11.92 -24.63 8.17
CA THR A 502 10.59 -24.98 7.70
C THR A 502 9.69 -23.74 7.82
N ILE A 503 9.08 -23.35 6.73
CA ILE A 503 8.09 -22.27 6.74
C ILE A 503 6.72 -22.90 6.90
N THR A 504 6.07 -22.63 8.02
CA THR A 504 4.67 -23.00 8.26
C THR A 504 3.73 -21.93 7.70
N ALA A 505 2.48 -22.30 7.46
CA ALA A 505 1.46 -21.34 7.03
C ALA A 505 1.24 -20.23 8.08
N GLY A 506 1.41 -20.55 9.36
CA GLY A 506 1.29 -19.59 10.45
C GLY A 506 2.41 -18.56 10.46
N GLU A 507 3.67 -18.98 10.32
CA GLU A 507 4.82 -18.07 10.25
C GLU A 507 4.72 -17.16 9.03
N LEU A 508 4.29 -17.72 7.89
CA LEU A 508 4.10 -16.92 6.69
C LEU A 508 2.97 -15.92 6.83
N ASP A 509 1.84 -16.29 7.45
CA ASP A 509 0.75 -15.36 7.76
C ASP A 509 1.22 -14.23 8.68
N ASP A 510 1.91 -14.53 9.78
CA ASP A 510 2.44 -13.53 10.71
C ASP A 510 3.40 -12.56 9.99
N TYR A 511 4.29 -13.09 9.16
CA TYR A 511 5.20 -12.29 8.33
C TYR A 511 4.44 -11.36 7.35
N LEU A 512 3.39 -11.86 6.71
CA LEU A 512 2.57 -11.07 5.80
C LEU A 512 1.79 -9.98 6.54
N GLN A 513 1.21 -10.27 7.71
CA GLN A 513 0.50 -9.31 8.56
C GLN A 513 1.41 -8.17 9.03
N GLU A 514 2.67 -8.44 9.25
CA GLU A 514 3.65 -7.43 9.66
C GLU A 514 4.06 -6.53 8.49
N ASN A 515 4.34 -7.10 7.31
CA ASN A 515 5.02 -6.40 6.24
C ASN A 515 4.10 -5.77 5.19
N VAL A 516 3.02 -6.45 4.78
CA VAL A 516 2.15 -5.96 3.69
C VAL A 516 1.36 -4.72 4.09
N PRO A 517 0.66 -4.68 5.26
CA PRO A 517 -0.08 -3.50 5.67
C PRO A 517 0.82 -2.29 5.87
N TYR A 518 1.97 -2.51 6.49
CA TYR A 518 2.97 -1.47 6.68
C TYR A 518 3.39 -0.84 5.35
N ARG A 519 3.73 -1.67 4.37
CA ARG A 519 4.21 -1.20 3.07
C ARG A 519 3.08 -0.57 2.23
N ALA A 520 1.87 -1.12 2.26
CA ALA A 520 0.71 -0.57 1.57
C ALA A 520 0.37 0.84 2.04
N ARG A 521 0.38 1.07 3.36
CA ARG A 521 0.20 2.40 3.94
C ARG A 521 1.30 3.35 3.53
N ARG A 522 2.56 2.90 3.63
CA ARG A 522 3.72 3.73 3.32
C ARG A 522 3.76 4.17 1.86
N MET A 523 3.45 3.26 0.93
CA MET A 523 3.52 3.54 -0.50
C MET A 523 2.27 4.22 -1.05
N TYR A 524 1.10 3.86 -0.52
CA TYR A 524 -0.19 4.19 -1.15
C TYR A 524 -1.18 4.87 -0.22
N ASN A 525 -0.83 5.06 1.08
CA ASN A 525 -1.71 5.60 2.11
C ASN A 525 -3.07 4.89 2.16
N ARG A 526 -3.05 3.55 2.06
CA ARG A 526 -4.26 2.72 2.10
C ARG A 526 -4.01 1.41 2.85
N GLU A 527 -5.10 0.80 3.28
CA GLU A 527 -5.07 -0.48 3.97
C GLU A 527 -4.98 -1.64 2.97
N GLN A 528 -4.17 -2.61 3.31
CA GLN A 528 -4.12 -3.93 2.66
C GLN A 528 -3.68 -4.93 3.71
N HIS A 529 -4.62 -5.74 4.21
CA HIS A 529 -4.37 -6.78 5.20
C HIS A 529 -4.54 -8.13 4.54
N PRO A 530 -3.48 -8.87 4.25
CA PRO A 530 -3.60 -10.25 3.80
C PRO A 530 -4.47 -11.06 4.73
N VAL A 531 -5.20 -12.01 4.18
CA VAL A 531 -6.11 -12.87 4.96
C VAL A 531 -5.70 -14.31 4.76
N PHE A 532 -5.39 -15.00 5.85
CA PHE A 532 -5.15 -16.44 5.87
C PHE A 532 -6.34 -17.19 6.46
N THR A 533 -6.69 -18.29 5.82
CA THR A 533 -7.67 -19.26 6.33
C THR A 533 -7.13 -20.67 6.09
N GLY A 534 -6.96 -21.45 7.14
CA GLY A 534 -6.43 -22.81 7.01
C GLY A 534 -5.74 -23.30 8.29
N ASN A 535 -4.98 -24.38 8.16
CA ASN A 535 -4.17 -24.93 9.25
C ASN A 535 -2.85 -24.15 9.37
N ARG A 536 -2.69 -23.36 10.41
CA ARG A 536 -1.46 -22.58 10.68
C ARG A 536 -0.19 -23.43 10.81
N ASN A 537 -0.33 -24.68 11.27
CA ASN A 537 0.81 -25.59 11.46
C ASN A 537 1.18 -26.38 10.19
N ALA A 538 0.47 -26.16 9.07
CA ALA A 538 0.79 -26.84 7.82
C ALA A 538 2.17 -26.36 7.29
N PRO A 539 3.14 -27.25 7.03
CA PRO A 539 4.39 -26.87 6.41
C PRO A 539 4.16 -26.51 4.94
N LEU A 540 4.66 -25.36 4.52
CA LEU A 540 4.60 -24.90 3.13
C LEU A 540 5.90 -25.17 2.39
N ALA A 541 7.05 -24.91 3.01
CA ALA A 541 8.37 -25.16 2.44
C ALA A 541 9.33 -25.67 3.52
N THR A 542 10.28 -26.54 3.14
CA THR A 542 11.39 -26.97 4.00
C THR A 542 12.67 -26.98 3.19
N TYR A 543 13.73 -26.35 3.70
CA TYR A 543 14.99 -26.11 2.98
C TYR A 543 16.13 -27.04 3.39
N LYS A 544 17.15 -27.13 2.50
CA LYS A 544 18.39 -27.88 2.78
C LYS A 544 19.23 -27.30 3.90
#